data_0111c50340d708a088e961442b594c44
#
_entry.id   0111c50340d708a088e961442b594c44
#
_cell.length_a   1.000
_cell.length_b   1.000
_cell.length_c   1.000
_cell.angle_alpha   90.00
_cell.angle_beta   90.00
_cell.angle_gamma   90.00
#
_symmetry.space_group_name_H-M   'P 1'
#
loop_
_entity.id
_entity.type
_entity.pdbx_description
1 polymer ?
#
loop_
_entity_poly.entity_id
_entity_poly.type
_entity_poly.pdbx_seq_one_letter_code
_entity_poly.pdbx_strand_id
1 'polypeptide(L)'
;ARRAPRRHYKIQEVIKRRQILLVQVVKEERGNKGAALTTYLSLAGRYSVLMPNTARGGGISRKITNAADRKRLKAIASELEVPQGMGVILRTAGASRQQEDVQRDFEYLMRLWENVRTLTLESTAPFLVYEEGSLIKRSIRDLYDKDTGEIQVAGEAGYREAKDFMTMLMPNHAKNVKLYRDRIPMFARMGVESQLDAMLQPQVTLKSGGYIIIDQTEALVAIDVNSGRSTRQHSIEETATQTNLEAADEVARQLRLRDLAGLIVIDFIDMEDKRNIKNVEKRLKDALKNDRARIQVGRISHFGLMEMSRQRIRASVLESTTQVCPTCEGLGHVRAASSVVLSVLRTIEEHLNRNSRNNITVNVSTPTALYMLNNKRDNLGDLETRFGVAISIVADDGLGSVACTIERGEASRRQPVAESAVQPDSIDLDADVPAPEAESQLFSLSP
;
A
#
# COMPACT_ATOMS: atom_id res chain seq x y z
N ALA A 1 0.22 -45.55 18.90
CA ALA A 1 0.20 -44.83 20.16
C ALA A 1 -0.13 -43.35 19.88
N ARG A 2 -1.31 -42.83 20.31
CA ARG A 2 -1.66 -41.41 20.26
C ARG A 2 -0.68 -40.68 21.17
N ARG A 3 0.12 -39.75 20.59
CA ARG A 3 0.94 -38.83 21.37
C ARG A 3 0.05 -37.97 22.24
N ALA A 4 0.33 -37.90 23.55
CA ALA A 4 -0.36 -37.01 24.47
C ALA A 4 -0.31 -35.55 23.95
N PRO A 5 -1.40 -34.79 24.06
CA PRO A 5 -1.41 -33.42 23.63
C PRO A 5 -0.34 -32.62 24.38
N ARG A 6 0.48 -31.87 23.65
CA ARG A 6 1.52 -31.03 24.25
C ARG A 6 0.86 -29.95 25.11
N ARG A 7 1.29 -29.86 26.37
CA ARG A 7 0.85 -28.79 27.26
C ARG A 7 1.32 -27.45 26.73
N HIS A 8 0.38 -26.54 26.46
CA HIS A 8 0.66 -25.15 26.08
C HIS A 8 0.80 -24.33 27.35
N TYR A 9 2.00 -23.83 27.60
CA TYR A 9 2.27 -22.92 28.71
C TYR A 9 1.90 -21.48 28.31
N LYS A 10 1.38 -20.71 29.25
CA LYS A 10 1.20 -19.26 29.10
C LYS A 10 2.56 -18.57 29.21
N ILE A 11 2.72 -17.41 28.57
CA ILE A 11 3.97 -16.64 28.60
C ILE A 11 4.38 -16.35 30.04
N GLN A 12 3.43 -16.02 30.89
CA GLN A 12 3.65 -15.72 32.33
C GLN A 12 4.19 -16.92 33.14
N GLU A 13 3.94 -18.14 32.68
CA GLU A 13 4.45 -19.35 33.34
C GLU A 13 5.91 -19.65 32.97
N VAL A 14 6.35 -19.17 31.80
CA VAL A 14 7.67 -19.51 31.21
C VAL A 14 8.67 -18.36 31.34
N ILE A 15 8.23 -17.11 31.19
CA ILE A 15 9.09 -15.92 31.24
C ILE A 15 8.87 -15.21 32.56
N LYS A 16 9.96 -15.02 33.32
CA LYS A 16 9.94 -14.32 34.60
C LYS A 16 10.22 -12.82 34.41
N ARG A 17 9.70 -12.00 35.33
CA ARG A 17 10.00 -10.58 35.37
C ARG A 17 11.50 -10.35 35.54
N ARG A 18 12.11 -9.42 34.78
CA ARG A 18 13.55 -9.12 34.72
C ARG A 18 14.43 -10.23 34.13
N GLN A 19 13.84 -11.22 33.51
CA GLN A 19 14.60 -12.26 32.79
C GLN A 19 15.16 -11.64 31.50
N ILE A 20 16.49 -11.79 31.29
CA ILE A 20 17.15 -11.41 30.03
C ILE A 20 17.04 -12.57 29.07
N LEU A 21 16.65 -12.29 27.82
CA LEU A 21 16.52 -13.28 26.76
C LEU A 21 16.77 -12.63 25.39
N LEU A 22 17.20 -13.43 24.43
CA LEU A 22 17.25 -13.04 23.04
C LEU A 22 15.86 -13.17 22.41
N VAL A 23 15.42 -12.12 21.73
CA VAL A 23 14.18 -12.12 20.95
C VAL A 23 14.49 -11.70 19.52
N GLN A 24 13.83 -12.35 18.56
CA GLN A 24 13.90 -11.99 17.15
C GLN A 24 12.61 -11.31 16.73
N VAL A 25 12.73 -10.14 16.05
CA VAL A 25 11.60 -9.48 15.41
C VAL A 25 11.25 -10.22 14.13
N VAL A 26 10.07 -10.81 14.07
CA VAL A 26 9.57 -11.56 12.89
C VAL A 26 8.79 -10.63 11.96
N LYS A 27 8.08 -9.66 12.54
CA LYS A 27 7.33 -8.63 11.84
C LYS A 27 7.48 -7.31 12.58
N GLU A 28 7.69 -6.26 11.83
CA GLU A 28 7.74 -4.90 12.35
C GLU A 28 6.36 -4.47 12.87
N GLU A 29 6.34 -3.47 13.72
CA GLU A 29 5.11 -2.84 14.18
C GLU A 29 4.38 -2.15 13.01
N ARG A 30 3.04 -2.06 13.12
CA ARG A 30 2.22 -1.46 12.09
C ARG A 30 0.98 -0.81 12.70
N GLY A 31 0.84 0.49 12.53
CA GLY A 31 -0.25 1.25 13.13
C GLY A 31 -0.35 0.94 14.63
N ASN A 32 -1.51 0.51 15.09
CA ASN A 32 -1.74 0.15 16.50
C ASN A 32 -1.31 -1.28 16.86
N LYS A 33 -0.72 -2.04 15.92
CA LYS A 33 -0.25 -3.41 16.19
C LYS A 33 1.23 -3.39 16.49
N GLY A 34 1.63 -3.85 17.68
CA GLY A 34 3.02 -4.03 18.05
C GLY A 34 3.74 -5.07 17.19
N ALA A 35 5.07 -5.06 17.25
CA ALA A 35 5.93 -6.00 16.55
C ALA A 35 5.65 -7.46 16.96
N ALA A 36 5.77 -8.38 16.01
CA ALA A 36 5.69 -9.81 16.31
C ALA A 36 7.08 -10.34 16.68
N LEU A 37 7.22 -10.83 17.89
CA LEU A 37 8.47 -11.35 18.45
C LEU A 37 8.44 -12.87 18.58
N THR A 38 9.62 -13.49 18.52
CA THR A 38 9.82 -14.91 18.81
C THR A 38 11.12 -15.13 19.57
N THR A 39 11.16 -16.15 20.40
CA THR A 39 12.39 -16.64 21.03
C THR A 39 13.06 -17.74 20.24
N TYR A 40 12.42 -18.29 19.21
CA TYR A 40 13.01 -19.24 18.29
C TYR A 40 13.82 -18.50 17.23
N LEU A 41 15.12 -18.42 17.45
CA LEU A 41 16.03 -17.70 16.57
C LEU A 41 16.24 -18.43 15.25
N SER A 42 16.38 -17.68 14.17
CA SER A 42 16.69 -18.19 12.85
C SER A 42 17.64 -17.24 12.10
N LEU A 43 18.81 -17.76 11.73
CA LEU A 43 19.82 -17.04 10.95
C LEU A 43 19.76 -17.55 9.51
N ALA A 44 19.49 -16.65 8.57
CA ALA A 44 19.30 -17.01 7.18
C ALA A 44 20.60 -16.96 6.39
N GLY A 45 21.05 -18.10 5.88
CA GLY A 45 22.07 -18.24 4.86
C GLY A 45 21.46 -18.23 3.45
N ARG A 46 22.29 -18.48 2.46
CA ARG A 46 21.86 -18.61 1.07
C ARG A 46 21.15 -19.93 0.81
N TYR A 47 21.75 -21.03 1.23
CA TYR A 47 21.26 -22.39 0.98
C TYR A 47 20.64 -23.05 2.20
N SER A 48 20.92 -22.51 3.38
CA SER A 48 20.47 -23.04 4.66
C SER A 48 19.93 -21.96 5.59
N VAL A 49 19.21 -22.38 6.63
CA VAL A 49 18.79 -21.53 7.75
C VAL A 49 19.24 -22.25 9.02
N LEU A 50 20.02 -21.59 9.85
CA LEU A 50 20.44 -22.11 11.15
C LEU A 50 19.43 -21.68 12.22
N MET A 51 19.01 -22.66 13.03
CA MET A 51 18.16 -22.46 14.20
C MET A 51 18.94 -22.81 15.45
N PRO A 52 19.63 -21.85 16.08
CA PRO A 52 20.62 -22.12 17.12
C PRO A 52 20.04 -22.66 18.44
N ASN A 53 18.76 -22.46 18.66
CA ASN A 53 18.06 -22.85 19.89
C ASN A 53 16.87 -23.80 19.68
N THR A 54 16.88 -24.62 18.62
CA THR A 54 15.77 -25.49 18.28
C THR A 54 16.24 -26.92 17.95
N ALA A 55 16.34 -27.77 18.95
CA ALA A 55 16.83 -29.16 18.82
C ALA A 55 16.04 -30.03 17.82
N ARG A 56 14.82 -29.67 17.42
CA ARG A 56 13.96 -30.44 16.51
C ARG A 56 13.66 -29.69 15.20
N GLY A 57 14.41 -28.66 14.89
CA GLY A 57 14.17 -27.74 13.77
C GLY A 57 14.86 -28.09 12.45
N GLY A 58 15.53 -29.25 12.35
CA GLY A 58 16.21 -29.65 11.10
C GLY A 58 15.26 -30.18 10.04
N GLY A 59 15.60 -29.94 8.75
CA GLY A 59 14.81 -30.48 7.66
C GLY A 59 15.08 -29.86 6.29
N ILE A 60 14.17 -30.14 5.38
CA ILE A 60 14.20 -29.65 4.01
C ILE A 60 12.97 -28.76 3.78
N SER A 61 13.14 -27.63 3.09
CA SER A 61 12.04 -26.74 2.74
C SER A 61 10.87 -27.50 2.13
N ARG A 62 9.65 -27.16 2.57
CA ARG A 62 8.41 -27.76 2.05
C ARG A 62 8.14 -27.36 0.59
N LYS A 63 8.77 -26.29 0.10
CA LYS A 63 8.67 -25.83 -1.29
C LYS A 63 9.42 -26.75 -2.27
N ILE A 64 10.33 -27.62 -1.79
CA ILE A 64 11.01 -28.61 -2.62
C ILE A 64 10.12 -29.84 -2.72
N THR A 65 9.46 -30.01 -3.85
CA THR A 65 8.50 -31.11 -4.08
C THR A 65 9.13 -32.35 -4.75
N ASN A 66 10.25 -32.17 -5.47
CA ASN A 66 10.95 -33.25 -6.16
C ASN A 66 11.52 -34.26 -5.15
N ALA A 67 11.12 -35.51 -5.27
CA ALA A 67 11.51 -36.60 -4.35
C ALA A 67 13.01 -36.92 -4.42
N ALA A 68 13.64 -36.84 -5.62
CA ALA A 68 15.07 -37.09 -5.80
C ALA A 68 15.91 -36.02 -5.11
N ASP A 69 15.56 -34.75 -5.30
CA ASP A 69 16.23 -33.60 -4.64
C ASP A 69 16.09 -33.70 -3.12
N ARG A 70 14.90 -34.08 -2.63
CA ARG A 70 14.67 -34.25 -1.18
C ARG A 70 15.53 -35.34 -0.60
N LYS A 71 15.70 -36.49 -1.30
CA LYS A 71 16.54 -37.59 -0.86
C LYS A 71 18.00 -37.17 -0.79
N ARG A 72 18.51 -36.50 -1.84
CA ARG A 72 19.87 -35.95 -1.91
C ARG A 72 20.13 -34.94 -0.79
N LEU A 73 19.24 -33.94 -0.64
CA LEU A 73 19.38 -32.93 0.40
C LEU A 73 19.30 -33.52 1.82
N LYS A 74 18.54 -34.60 2.01
CA LYS A 74 18.50 -35.29 3.29
C LYS A 74 19.85 -35.95 3.61
N ALA A 75 20.51 -36.51 2.62
CA ALA A 75 21.88 -37.06 2.77
C ALA A 75 22.85 -35.93 3.16
N ILE A 76 22.87 -34.83 2.41
CA ILE A 76 23.71 -33.66 2.72
C ILE A 76 23.44 -33.15 4.14
N ALA A 77 22.17 -32.99 4.53
CA ALA A 77 21.82 -32.52 5.88
C ALA A 77 22.28 -33.46 6.99
N SER A 78 22.36 -34.78 6.73
CA SER A 78 22.85 -35.75 7.72
C SER A 78 24.39 -35.77 7.85
N GLU A 79 25.10 -35.27 6.84
CA GLU A 79 26.56 -35.14 6.83
C GLU A 79 27.05 -33.82 7.44
N LEU A 80 26.14 -32.81 7.56
CA LEU A 80 26.46 -31.58 8.29
C LEU A 80 26.59 -31.89 9.79
N GLU A 81 27.73 -31.54 10.35
CA GLU A 81 28.00 -31.68 11.80
C GLU A 81 27.26 -30.60 12.59
N VAL A 82 25.94 -30.75 12.73
CA VAL A 82 25.11 -29.79 13.44
C VAL A 82 25.21 -30.04 14.94
N PRO A 83 25.64 -29.06 15.77
CA PRO A 83 25.75 -29.19 17.20
C PRO A 83 24.42 -29.57 17.86
N GLN A 84 24.51 -30.33 18.97
CA GLN A 84 23.33 -30.75 19.72
C GLN A 84 22.55 -29.55 20.23
N GLY A 85 21.22 -29.54 20.01
CA GLY A 85 20.36 -28.43 20.39
C GLY A 85 20.10 -27.41 19.27
N MET A 86 20.81 -27.57 18.14
CA MET A 86 20.60 -26.70 16.95
C MET A 86 19.86 -27.50 15.86
N GLY A 87 19.26 -26.74 14.91
CA GLY A 87 18.61 -27.29 13.73
C GLY A 87 19.01 -26.54 12.48
N VAL A 88 19.01 -27.22 11.34
CA VAL A 88 19.30 -26.61 10.03
C VAL A 88 18.18 -26.98 9.07
N ILE A 89 17.68 -25.96 8.33
CA ILE A 89 16.69 -26.15 7.27
C ILE A 89 17.32 -25.79 5.93
N LEU A 90 17.35 -26.75 5.00
CA LEU A 90 17.84 -26.49 3.65
C LEU A 90 16.78 -25.76 2.81
N ARG A 91 17.19 -24.65 2.17
CA ARG A 91 16.36 -23.77 1.35
C ARG A 91 16.24 -24.26 -0.09
N THR A 92 15.25 -23.75 -0.83
CA THR A 92 15.05 -24.07 -2.25
C THR A 92 16.26 -23.72 -3.12
N ALA A 93 16.98 -22.64 -2.80
CA ALA A 93 18.20 -22.25 -3.49
C ALA A 93 19.32 -23.32 -3.43
N GLY A 94 19.29 -24.20 -2.42
CA GLY A 94 20.22 -25.31 -2.27
C GLY A 94 19.82 -26.57 -3.06
N ALA A 95 18.64 -26.61 -3.67
CA ALA A 95 18.11 -27.81 -4.31
C ALA A 95 19.00 -28.36 -5.45
N SER A 96 19.72 -27.53 -6.16
CA SER A 96 20.60 -27.91 -7.29
C SER A 96 22.10 -27.74 -6.98
N ARG A 97 22.46 -27.57 -5.67
CA ARG A 97 23.84 -27.27 -5.27
C ARG A 97 24.57 -28.50 -4.80
N GLN A 98 25.92 -28.41 -4.84
CA GLN A 98 26.79 -29.46 -4.32
C GLN A 98 26.93 -29.35 -2.79
N GLN A 99 27.44 -30.38 -2.18
CA GLN A 99 27.59 -30.47 -0.74
C GLN A 99 28.53 -29.40 -0.19
N GLU A 100 29.64 -29.12 -0.90
CA GLU A 100 30.62 -28.12 -0.49
C GLU A 100 30.04 -26.68 -0.43
N ASP A 101 29.07 -26.37 -1.29
CA ASP A 101 28.39 -25.07 -1.28
C ASP A 101 27.51 -24.92 -0.04
N VAL A 102 26.79 -26.00 0.33
CA VAL A 102 25.94 -26.02 1.50
C VAL A 102 26.78 -26.00 2.79
N GLN A 103 27.91 -26.72 2.79
CA GLN A 103 28.84 -26.77 3.92
C GLN A 103 29.42 -25.37 4.20
N ARG A 104 29.87 -24.63 3.18
CA ARG A 104 30.40 -23.26 3.33
C ARG A 104 29.34 -22.30 3.87
N ASP A 105 28.11 -22.40 3.41
CA ASP A 105 26.99 -21.61 3.90
C ASP A 105 26.69 -21.91 5.37
N PHE A 106 26.75 -23.18 5.76
CA PHE A 106 26.56 -23.59 7.15
C PHE A 106 27.69 -23.10 8.06
N GLU A 107 28.95 -23.22 7.63
CA GLU A 107 30.10 -22.69 8.37
C GLU A 107 30.05 -21.17 8.55
N TYR A 108 29.55 -20.45 7.55
CA TYR A 108 29.28 -19.01 7.67
C TYR A 108 28.25 -18.73 8.75
N LEU A 109 27.14 -19.48 8.77
CA LEU A 109 26.09 -19.32 9.77
C LEU A 109 26.57 -19.66 11.19
N MET A 110 27.43 -20.65 11.33
CA MET A 110 28.04 -20.99 12.61
C MET A 110 28.93 -19.87 13.15
N ARG A 111 29.77 -19.28 12.28
CA ARG A 111 30.59 -18.11 12.65
C ARG A 111 29.71 -16.90 13.01
N LEU A 112 28.64 -16.66 12.25
CA LEU A 112 27.69 -15.58 12.52
C LEU A 112 27.04 -15.78 13.90
N TRP A 113 26.61 -17.00 14.22
CA TRP A 113 26.03 -17.32 15.51
C TRP A 113 27.02 -17.12 16.66
N GLU A 114 28.26 -17.51 16.47
CA GLU A 114 29.31 -17.30 17.48
C GLU A 114 29.52 -15.81 17.77
N ASN A 115 29.58 -14.98 16.75
CA ASN A 115 29.66 -13.52 16.89
C ASN A 115 28.44 -12.95 17.63
N VAL A 116 27.24 -13.40 17.29
CA VAL A 116 26.00 -12.98 18.00
C VAL A 116 26.07 -13.38 19.47
N ARG A 117 26.54 -14.58 19.77
CA ARG A 117 26.68 -15.09 21.14
C ARG A 117 27.70 -14.27 21.95
N THR A 118 28.86 -14.01 21.39
CA THR A 118 29.91 -13.22 22.02
C THR A 118 29.42 -11.81 22.33
N LEU A 119 28.83 -11.13 21.34
CA LEU A 119 28.29 -9.78 21.55
C LEU A 119 27.14 -9.76 22.55
N THR A 120 26.33 -10.80 22.61
CA THR A 120 25.26 -10.92 23.62
C THR A 120 25.82 -10.97 25.04
N LEU A 121 26.92 -11.69 25.25
CA LEU A 121 27.55 -11.83 26.56
C LEU A 121 28.25 -10.55 27.00
N GLU A 122 28.74 -9.74 26.06
CA GLU A 122 29.40 -8.44 26.32
C GLU A 122 28.43 -7.29 26.46
N SER A 123 27.16 -7.47 26.08
CA SER A 123 26.15 -6.40 26.00
C SER A 123 25.29 -6.33 27.25
N THR A 124 24.77 -5.13 27.56
CA THR A 124 23.78 -4.92 28.62
C THR A 124 22.40 -4.71 28.00
N ALA A 125 21.41 -5.48 28.44
CA ALA A 125 20.06 -5.38 27.94
C ALA A 125 19.36 -4.05 28.36
N PRO A 126 18.55 -3.43 27.48
CA PRO A 126 18.22 -3.83 26.09
C PRO A 126 19.32 -3.43 25.10
N PHE A 127 19.69 -4.31 24.18
CA PHE A 127 20.74 -4.08 23.19
C PHE A 127 20.41 -4.78 21.85
N LEU A 128 20.70 -4.11 20.72
CA LEU A 128 20.57 -4.67 19.38
C LEU A 128 21.81 -5.52 19.06
N VAL A 129 21.71 -6.82 19.18
CA VAL A 129 22.84 -7.75 19.04
C VAL A 129 23.14 -8.10 17.58
N TYR A 130 22.10 -8.17 16.74
CA TYR A 130 22.23 -8.52 15.36
C TYR A 130 21.17 -7.82 14.52
N GLU A 131 21.60 -7.17 13.46
CA GLU A 131 20.75 -6.60 12.43
C GLU A 131 21.27 -7.00 11.06
N GLU A 132 20.38 -7.39 10.16
CA GLU A 132 20.69 -7.66 8.77
C GLU A 132 20.64 -6.36 7.94
N GLY A 133 21.54 -5.42 8.28
CA GLY A 133 21.53 -4.06 7.74
C GLY A 133 22.00 -3.94 6.29
N SER A 134 22.85 -4.86 5.80
CA SER A 134 23.42 -4.74 4.45
C SER A 134 22.45 -5.19 3.36
N LEU A 135 21.93 -4.22 2.60
CA LEU A 135 21.13 -4.47 1.39
C LEU A 135 21.93 -5.29 0.36
N ILE A 136 23.23 -5.04 0.24
CA ILE A 136 24.13 -5.72 -0.71
C ILE A 136 24.21 -7.21 -0.38
N LYS A 137 24.54 -7.56 0.87
CA LYS A 137 24.63 -8.96 1.31
C LYS A 137 23.30 -9.68 1.16
N ARG A 138 22.19 -9.03 1.56
CA ARG A 138 20.84 -9.59 1.42
C ARG A 138 20.47 -9.82 -0.03
N SER A 139 20.77 -8.88 -0.94
CA SER A 139 20.49 -9.02 -2.37
C SER A 139 21.29 -10.17 -3.00
N ILE A 140 22.58 -10.26 -2.72
CA ILE A 140 23.42 -11.38 -3.18
C ILE A 140 22.91 -12.70 -2.64
N ARG A 141 22.59 -12.78 -1.35
CA ARG A 141 22.11 -13.99 -0.71
C ARG A 141 20.79 -14.49 -1.30
N ASP A 142 19.84 -13.56 -1.53
CA ASP A 142 18.46 -13.93 -1.82
C ASP A 142 18.08 -13.83 -3.30
N LEU A 143 18.70 -12.93 -4.08
CA LEU A 143 18.31 -12.64 -5.45
C LEU A 143 19.28 -13.18 -6.51
N TYR A 144 20.57 -13.29 -6.19
CA TYR A 144 21.55 -13.78 -7.16
C TYR A 144 21.22 -15.20 -7.60
N ASP A 145 21.24 -15.48 -8.90
CA ASP A 145 21.00 -16.79 -9.49
C ASP A 145 22.01 -17.11 -10.60
N LYS A 146 21.84 -18.25 -11.29
CA LYS A 146 22.73 -18.68 -12.38
C LYS A 146 22.60 -17.82 -13.64
N ASP A 147 21.42 -17.24 -13.81
CA ASP A 147 21.06 -16.45 -15.01
C ASP A 147 21.52 -14.99 -14.86
N THR A 148 22.00 -14.61 -13.68
CA THR A 148 22.56 -13.29 -13.40
C THR A 148 23.96 -13.18 -13.97
N GLY A 149 24.13 -12.42 -15.05
CA GLY A 149 25.42 -12.25 -15.75
C GLY A 149 26.44 -11.47 -14.92
N GLU A 150 26.04 -10.33 -14.34
CA GLU A 150 26.90 -9.50 -13.52
C GLU A 150 26.13 -8.76 -12.41
N ILE A 151 26.88 -8.36 -11.38
CA ILE A 151 26.41 -7.50 -10.29
C ILE A 151 27.24 -6.22 -10.34
N GLN A 152 26.61 -5.12 -10.69
CA GLN A 152 27.22 -3.80 -10.65
C GLN A 152 27.00 -3.14 -9.31
N VAL A 153 28.04 -2.62 -8.69
CA VAL A 153 27.99 -1.98 -7.38
C VAL A 153 28.62 -0.60 -7.45
N ALA A 154 27.87 0.43 -7.06
CA ALA A 154 28.37 1.78 -7.00
C ALA A 154 29.12 2.02 -5.66
N GLY A 155 30.27 2.67 -5.76
CA GLY A 155 31.12 2.97 -4.60
C GLY A 155 32.06 1.83 -4.21
N GLU A 156 33.31 2.22 -3.88
CA GLU A 156 34.40 1.28 -3.60
C GLU A 156 34.15 0.41 -2.36
N ALA A 157 33.57 1.01 -1.30
CA ALA A 157 33.25 0.29 -0.07
C ALA A 157 32.22 -0.80 -0.29
N GLY A 158 31.10 -0.45 -0.99
CA GLY A 158 30.05 -1.41 -1.34
C GLY A 158 30.55 -2.51 -2.28
N TYR A 159 31.44 -2.16 -3.23
CA TYR A 159 32.04 -3.15 -4.13
C TYR A 159 32.91 -4.16 -3.36
N ARG A 160 33.75 -3.70 -2.41
CA ARG A 160 34.56 -4.60 -1.58
C ARG A 160 33.67 -5.51 -0.75
N GLU A 161 32.67 -4.94 -0.06
CA GLU A 161 31.71 -5.73 0.71
C GLU A 161 31.02 -6.82 -0.13
N ALA A 162 30.54 -6.45 -1.33
CA ALA A 162 29.89 -7.39 -2.25
C ALA A 162 30.84 -8.50 -2.71
N LYS A 163 32.08 -8.12 -3.06
CA LYS A 163 33.08 -9.05 -3.55
C LYS A 163 33.55 -10.02 -2.48
N ASP A 164 33.81 -9.54 -1.26
CA ASP A 164 34.22 -10.37 -0.13
C ASP A 164 33.12 -11.36 0.25
N PHE A 165 31.86 -10.88 0.31
CA PHE A 165 30.72 -11.74 0.58
C PHE A 165 30.50 -12.80 -0.51
N MET A 166 30.63 -12.40 -1.78
CA MET A 166 30.53 -13.34 -2.91
C MET A 166 31.66 -14.36 -2.89
N THR A 167 32.89 -13.94 -2.62
CA THR A 167 34.06 -14.83 -2.53
C THR A 167 33.88 -15.86 -1.42
N MET A 168 33.32 -15.45 -0.31
CA MET A 168 33.05 -16.34 0.83
C MET A 168 31.97 -17.38 0.50
N LEU A 169 30.87 -16.99 -0.11
CA LEU A 169 29.74 -17.89 -0.40
C LEU A 169 29.91 -18.67 -1.72
N MET A 170 30.42 -18.01 -2.75
CA MET A 170 30.50 -18.53 -4.12
C MET A 170 31.77 -18.04 -4.83
N PRO A 171 32.96 -18.59 -4.50
CA PRO A 171 34.26 -18.10 -5.03
C PRO A 171 34.30 -18.01 -6.55
N ASN A 172 33.72 -19.00 -7.24
CA ASN A 172 33.69 -19.07 -8.71
C ASN A 172 32.90 -17.93 -9.37
N HIS A 173 32.00 -17.28 -8.63
CA HIS A 173 31.14 -16.20 -9.09
C HIS A 173 31.64 -14.80 -8.67
N ALA A 174 32.71 -14.71 -7.88
CA ALA A 174 33.26 -13.44 -7.41
C ALA A 174 33.68 -12.50 -8.57
N LYS A 175 34.03 -13.06 -9.74
CA LYS A 175 34.33 -12.32 -10.96
C LYS A 175 33.15 -11.55 -11.55
N ASN A 176 31.92 -11.96 -11.22
CA ASN A 176 30.70 -11.32 -11.72
C ASN A 176 30.38 -10.03 -10.96
N VAL A 177 31.03 -9.78 -9.82
CA VAL A 177 30.89 -8.51 -9.09
C VAL A 177 31.81 -7.49 -9.72
N LYS A 178 31.25 -6.38 -10.21
CA LYS A 178 31.96 -5.31 -10.90
C LYS A 178 31.71 -3.96 -10.23
N LEU A 179 32.76 -3.14 -10.19
CA LEU A 179 32.65 -1.77 -9.72
C LEU A 179 32.03 -0.90 -10.82
N TYR A 180 30.95 -0.20 -10.49
CA TYR A 180 30.34 0.79 -11.37
C TYR A 180 31.16 2.09 -11.36
N ARG A 181 31.61 2.56 -12.52
CA ARG A 181 32.54 3.70 -12.67
C ARG A 181 31.99 4.86 -13.52
N ASP A 182 30.75 4.75 -13.99
CA ASP A 182 30.16 5.80 -14.81
C ASP A 182 29.83 7.05 -13.98
N ARG A 183 29.78 8.22 -14.64
CA ARG A 183 29.39 9.50 -14.03
C ARG A 183 27.88 9.61 -13.80
N ILE A 184 27.09 8.93 -14.64
CA ILE A 184 25.63 8.91 -14.50
C ILE A 184 25.28 7.98 -13.33
N PRO A 185 24.42 8.38 -12.38
CA PRO A 185 23.98 7.50 -11.31
C PRO A 185 23.44 6.17 -11.86
N MET A 186 23.84 5.06 -11.24
CA MET A 186 23.58 3.71 -11.76
C MET A 186 22.07 3.45 -11.96
N PHE A 187 21.22 3.85 -11.02
CA PHE A 187 19.79 3.63 -11.10
C PHE A 187 19.11 4.52 -12.14
N ALA A 188 19.58 5.76 -12.31
CA ALA A 188 19.12 6.63 -13.38
C ALA A 188 19.44 6.05 -14.76
N ARG A 189 20.70 5.58 -14.95
CA ARG A 189 21.14 4.93 -16.20
C ARG A 189 20.33 3.69 -16.55
N MET A 190 19.98 2.88 -15.55
CA MET A 190 19.20 1.65 -15.73
C MET A 190 17.68 1.89 -15.75
N GLY A 191 17.22 3.14 -15.65
CA GLY A 191 15.81 3.50 -15.64
C GLY A 191 15.06 2.97 -14.41
N VAL A 192 15.76 2.70 -13.30
CA VAL A 192 15.17 2.19 -12.07
C VAL A 192 14.39 3.30 -11.36
N GLU A 193 14.93 4.52 -11.33
CA GLU A 193 14.28 5.67 -10.68
C GLU A 193 12.92 5.97 -11.31
N SER A 194 12.84 5.99 -12.64
CA SER A 194 11.55 6.16 -13.35
C SER A 194 10.53 5.07 -13.02
N GLN A 195 10.99 3.84 -12.79
CA GLN A 195 10.11 2.74 -12.37
C GLN A 195 9.67 2.90 -10.91
N LEU A 196 10.52 3.44 -10.03
CA LEU A 196 10.15 3.76 -8.65
C LEU A 196 9.06 4.84 -8.62
N ASP A 197 9.22 5.91 -9.40
CA ASP A 197 8.21 6.97 -9.51
C ASP A 197 6.89 6.44 -10.08
N ALA A 198 6.95 5.56 -11.08
CA ALA A 198 5.78 4.92 -11.67
C ALA A 198 5.01 4.04 -10.66
N MET A 199 5.67 3.50 -9.62
CA MET A 199 4.96 2.73 -8.59
C MET A 199 4.03 3.57 -7.70
N LEU A 200 4.18 4.89 -7.68
CA LEU A 200 3.30 5.80 -6.95
C LEU A 200 2.03 6.14 -7.74
N GLN A 201 2.03 5.87 -9.06
CA GLN A 201 0.86 6.10 -9.90
C GLN A 201 -0.13 4.93 -9.81
N PRO A 202 -1.44 5.18 -9.71
CA PRO A 202 -2.43 4.09 -9.69
C PRO A 202 -2.53 3.37 -11.02
N GLN A 203 -2.32 4.04 -12.14
CA GLN A 203 -2.44 3.49 -13.49
C GLN A 203 -1.12 2.91 -13.98
N VAL A 204 -1.19 1.71 -14.58
CA VAL A 204 -0.06 1.03 -15.22
C VAL A 204 -0.45 0.65 -16.64
N THR A 205 0.30 1.13 -17.63
CA THR A 205 0.03 0.87 -19.05
C THR A 205 0.60 -0.49 -19.45
N LEU A 206 -0.19 -1.26 -20.22
CA LEU A 206 0.17 -2.55 -20.78
C LEU A 206 0.82 -2.38 -22.16
N LYS A 207 1.49 -3.43 -22.66
CA LYS A 207 2.19 -3.40 -23.95
C LYS A 207 1.27 -3.21 -25.15
N SER A 208 0.05 -3.74 -25.07
CA SER A 208 -0.98 -3.60 -26.11
C SER A 208 -1.59 -2.20 -26.20
N GLY A 209 -1.38 -1.35 -25.18
CA GLY A 209 -2.03 -0.05 -25.02
C GLY A 209 -3.26 -0.08 -24.11
N GLY A 210 -3.60 -1.23 -23.55
CA GLY A 210 -4.48 -1.35 -22.40
C GLY A 210 -3.81 -0.83 -21.11
N TYR A 211 -4.52 -0.83 -20.01
CA TYR A 211 -3.96 -0.41 -18.72
C TYR A 211 -4.69 -1.09 -17.57
N ILE A 212 -4.02 -1.13 -16.43
CA ILE A 212 -4.62 -1.54 -15.16
C ILE A 212 -4.62 -0.36 -14.19
N ILE A 213 -5.65 -0.26 -13.35
CA ILE A 213 -5.74 0.69 -12.25
C ILE A 213 -5.66 -0.10 -10.95
N ILE A 214 -4.80 0.34 -10.04
CA ILE A 214 -4.57 -0.33 -8.76
C ILE A 214 -4.94 0.63 -7.64
N ASP A 215 -6.01 0.31 -6.91
CA ASP A 215 -6.50 1.08 -5.77
C ASP A 215 -6.38 0.25 -4.50
N GLN A 216 -5.75 0.84 -3.49
CA GLN A 216 -5.60 0.22 -2.17
C GLN A 216 -6.56 0.87 -1.19
N THR A 217 -7.54 0.10 -0.73
CA THR A 217 -8.44 0.50 0.36
C THR A 217 -7.93 -0.02 1.71
N GLU A 218 -8.62 0.32 2.79
CA GLU A 218 -8.30 -0.24 4.11
C GLU A 218 -8.44 -1.77 4.16
N ALA A 219 -9.44 -2.32 3.48
CA ALA A 219 -9.82 -3.74 3.56
C ALA A 219 -9.16 -4.61 2.49
N LEU A 220 -8.99 -4.10 1.28
CA LEU A 220 -8.55 -4.87 0.12
C LEU A 220 -7.84 -3.98 -0.92
N VAL A 221 -7.18 -4.64 -1.87
CA VAL A 221 -6.66 -4.02 -3.10
C VAL A 221 -7.61 -4.37 -4.24
N ALA A 222 -8.14 -3.34 -4.92
CA ALA A 222 -8.91 -3.48 -6.14
C ALA A 222 -8.00 -3.23 -7.35
N ILE A 223 -8.13 -4.07 -8.38
CA ILE A 223 -7.39 -3.93 -9.65
C ILE A 223 -8.39 -4.01 -10.78
N ASP A 224 -8.51 -2.94 -11.54
CA ASP A 224 -9.39 -2.82 -12.70
C ASP A 224 -8.58 -2.95 -13.99
N VAL A 225 -9.05 -3.75 -14.95
CA VAL A 225 -8.38 -4.01 -16.23
C VAL A 225 -9.14 -3.37 -17.37
N ASN A 226 -8.48 -2.50 -18.10
CA ASN A 226 -9.06 -1.75 -19.21
C ASN A 226 -8.32 -2.02 -20.52
N SER A 227 -9.08 -2.24 -21.63
CA SER A 227 -8.50 -2.42 -22.96
C SER A 227 -7.90 -1.14 -23.54
N GLY A 228 -8.35 0.04 -23.10
CA GLY A 228 -7.82 1.32 -23.53
C GLY A 228 -7.81 1.47 -25.06
N ARG A 229 -6.60 1.71 -25.61
CA ARG A 229 -6.37 1.85 -27.06
C ARG A 229 -6.01 0.54 -27.77
N SER A 230 -6.15 -0.60 -27.10
CA SER A 230 -5.85 -1.93 -27.65
C SER A 230 -6.97 -2.37 -28.61
N THR A 231 -7.04 -1.77 -29.80
CA THR A 231 -8.10 -2.04 -30.80
C THR A 231 -7.56 -2.73 -32.07
N ARG A 232 -6.38 -3.36 -31.99
CA ARG A 232 -5.70 -3.94 -33.15
C ARG A 232 -6.19 -5.34 -33.54
N GLN A 233 -6.97 -6.00 -32.69
CA GLN A 233 -7.46 -7.36 -32.92
C GLN A 233 -8.77 -7.33 -33.72
N HIS A 234 -9.05 -8.42 -34.41
CA HIS A 234 -10.22 -8.54 -35.28
C HIS A 234 -11.55 -8.78 -34.52
N SER A 235 -11.47 -9.18 -33.24
CA SER A 235 -12.65 -9.38 -32.41
C SER A 235 -12.50 -8.78 -31.01
N ILE A 236 -13.64 -8.45 -30.39
CA ILE A 236 -13.71 -7.93 -29.04
C ILE A 236 -13.20 -8.98 -28.05
N GLU A 237 -13.56 -10.26 -28.25
CA GLU A 237 -13.13 -11.37 -27.39
C GLU A 237 -11.61 -11.59 -27.46
N GLU A 238 -10.98 -11.47 -28.63
CA GLU A 238 -9.52 -11.57 -28.76
C GLU A 238 -8.82 -10.41 -28.08
N THR A 239 -9.34 -9.19 -28.22
CA THR A 239 -8.82 -8.00 -27.54
C THR A 239 -8.92 -8.16 -26.03
N ALA A 240 -10.06 -8.61 -25.50
CA ALA A 240 -10.28 -8.88 -24.09
C ALA A 240 -9.29 -9.92 -23.55
N THR A 241 -9.18 -11.05 -24.26
CA THR A 241 -8.29 -12.16 -23.89
C THR A 241 -6.83 -11.71 -23.85
N GLN A 242 -6.36 -11.03 -24.90
CA GLN A 242 -4.98 -10.55 -24.99
C GLN A 242 -4.67 -9.54 -23.88
N THR A 243 -5.55 -8.58 -23.65
CA THR A 243 -5.40 -7.58 -22.60
C THR A 243 -5.38 -8.24 -21.22
N ASN A 244 -6.27 -9.20 -20.96
CA ASN A 244 -6.31 -9.93 -19.70
C ASN A 244 -5.07 -10.79 -19.47
N LEU A 245 -4.50 -11.40 -20.51
CA LEU A 245 -3.23 -12.15 -20.39
C LEU A 245 -2.06 -11.22 -20.03
N GLU A 246 -1.96 -10.05 -20.66
CA GLU A 246 -0.94 -9.05 -20.32
C GLU A 246 -1.15 -8.49 -18.91
N ALA A 247 -2.43 -8.22 -18.55
CA ALA A 247 -2.79 -7.77 -17.21
C ALA A 247 -2.42 -8.81 -16.15
N ALA A 248 -2.63 -10.10 -16.39
CA ALA A 248 -2.24 -11.16 -15.46
C ALA A 248 -0.73 -11.17 -15.17
N ASP A 249 0.10 -10.99 -16.18
CA ASP A 249 1.55 -10.87 -16.01
C ASP A 249 1.92 -9.62 -15.23
N GLU A 250 1.34 -8.48 -15.60
CA GLU A 250 1.65 -7.18 -14.99
C GLU A 250 1.14 -7.09 -13.56
N VAL A 251 -0.06 -7.61 -13.25
CA VAL A 251 -0.58 -7.70 -11.89
C VAL A 251 0.40 -8.48 -11.01
N ALA A 252 0.85 -9.65 -11.44
CA ALA A 252 1.82 -10.44 -10.69
C ALA A 252 3.14 -9.69 -10.45
N ARG A 253 3.57 -8.85 -11.41
CA ARG A 253 4.74 -7.98 -11.29
C ARG A 253 4.49 -6.86 -10.29
N GLN A 254 3.37 -6.15 -10.38
CA GLN A 254 3.01 -5.02 -9.51
C GLN A 254 2.79 -5.45 -8.07
N LEU A 255 2.21 -6.63 -7.82
CA LEU A 255 2.07 -7.19 -6.48
C LEU A 255 3.43 -7.33 -5.77
N ARG A 256 4.46 -7.74 -6.51
CA ARG A 256 5.83 -7.86 -5.96
C ARG A 256 6.51 -6.51 -5.82
N LEU A 257 6.40 -5.62 -6.82
CA LEU A 257 7.06 -4.31 -6.81
C LEU A 257 6.52 -3.40 -5.72
N ARG A 258 5.20 -3.32 -5.59
CA ARG A 258 4.52 -2.45 -4.63
C ARG A 258 4.32 -3.11 -3.25
N ASP A 259 4.73 -4.38 -3.08
CA ASP A 259 4.48 -5.20 -1.88
C ASP A 259 3.00 -5.23 -1.44
N LEU A 260 2.09 -5.27 -2.42
CA LEU A 260 0.66 -5.34 -2.16
C LEU A 260 0.30 -6.67 -1.50
N ALA A 261 -0.53 -6.65 -0.46
CA ALA A 261 -0.85 -7.82 0.34
C ALA A 261 -2.25 -7.73 0.96
N GLY A 262 -2.72 -8.85 1.45
CA GLY A 262 -4.07 -9.00 1.98
C GLY A 262 -5.00 -9.60 0.95
N LEU A 263 -6.25 -9.19 0.95
CA LEU A 263 -7.24 -9.56 -0.05
C LEU A 263 -7.07 -8.70 -1.30
N ILE A 264 -7.07 -9.31 -2.46
CA ILE A 264 -6.90 -8.64 -3.75
C ILE A 264 -8.02 -9.11 -4.67
N VAL A 265 -8.74 -8.17 -5.27
CA VAL A 265 -9.80 -8.42 -6.23
C VAL A 265 -9.36 -7.82 -7.56
N ILE A 266 -9.43 -8.62 -8.61
CA ILE A 266 -9.07 -8.23 -9.97
C ILE A 266 -10.33 -8.30 -10.82
N ASP A 267 -10.67 -7.19 -11.46
CA ASP A 267 -11.76 -7.09 -12.42
C ASP A 267 -11.19 -7.24 -13.83
N PHE A 268 -11.32 -8.44 -14.37
CA PHE A 268 -10.89 -8.75 -15.73
C PHE A 268 -11.95 -8.35 -16.74
N ILE A 269 -11.53 -7.94 -17.93
CA ILE A 269 -12.47 -7.70 -19.05
C ILE A 269 -13.26 -8.97 -19.31
N ASP A 270 -14.58 -8.85 -19.48
CA ASP A 270 -15.47 -9.96 -19.70
C ASP A 270 -15.05 -10.82 -20.91
N MET A 271 -15.09 -12.14 -20.72
CA MET A 271 -14.78 -13.15 -21.73
C MET A 271 -15.91 -14.19 -21.77
N GLU A 272 -16.36 -14.51 -22.98
CA GLU A 272 -17.42 -15.50 -23.18
C GLU A 272 -16.87 -16.94 -23.22
N ASP A 273 -15.68 -17.14 -23.82
CA ASP A 273 -15.10 -18.49 -23.96
C ASP A 273 -14.43 -18.95 -22.65
N LYS A 274 -14.93 -20.04 -22.11
CA LYS A 274 -14.38 -20.72 -20.93
C LYS A 274 -12.91 -21.14 -21.08
N ARG A 275 -12.41 -21.31 -22.32
CA ARG A 275 -11.00 -21.62 -22.58
C ARG A 275 -10.15 -20.39 -22.31
N ASN A 276 -10.61 -19.21 -22.76
CA ASN A 276 -9.92 -17.94 -22.52
C ASN A 276 -9.84 -17.63 -21.03
N ILE A 277 -10.95 -17.80 -20.31
CA ILE A 277 -10.98 -17.65 -18.84
C ILE A 277 -9.93 -18.55 -18.18
N LYS A 278 -9.88 -19.84 -18.53
CA LYS A 278 -8.89 -20.79 -17.98
C LYS A 278 -7.45 -20.41 -18.35
N ASN A 279 -7.23 -19.85 -19.53
CA ASN A 279 -5.91 -19.40 -19.97
C ASN A 279 -5.42 -18.22 -19.11
N VAL A 280 -6.28 -17.25 -18.85
CA VAL A 280 -5.96 -16.10 -17.97
C VAL A 280 -5.69 -16.57 -16.53
N GLU A 281 -6.55 -17.45 -15.98
CA GLU A 281 -6.32 -18.04 -14.64
C GLU A 281 -4.96 -18.75 -14.55
N LYS A 282 -4.64 -19.56 -15.58
CA LYS A 282 -3.37 -20.27 -15.66
C LYS A 282 -2.20 -19.29 -15.75
N ARG A 283 -2.32 -18.27 -16.61
CA ARG A 283 -1.28 -17.26 -16.82
C ARG A 283 -0.94 -16.55 -15.52
N LEU A 284 -1.94 -16.08 -14.78
CA LEU A 284 -1.73 -15.44 -13.49
C LEU A 284 -1.05 -16.39 -12.48
N LYS A 285 -1.51 -17.64 -12.38
CA LYS A 285 -0.89 -18.65 -11.50
C LYS A 285 0.57 -18.91 -11.86
N ASP A 286 0.88 -18.96 -13.16
CA ASP A 286 2.25 -19.16 -13.66
C ASP A 286 3.13 -17.95 -13.37
N ALA A 287 2.64 -16.72 -13.56
CA ALA A 287 3.35 -15.47 -13.25
C ALA A 287 3.63 -15.30 -11.75
N LEU A 288 2.77 -15.84 -10.89
CA LEU A 288 2.91 -15.79 -9.43
C LEU A 288 3.86 -16.85 -8.85
N LYS A 289 4.33 -17.83 -9.63
CA LYS A 289 5.23 -18.91 -9.14
C LYS A 289 6.52 -18.39 -8.51
N ASN A 290 7.04 -17.28 -9.02
CA ASN A 290 8.28 -16.68 -8.56
C ASN A 290 8.09 -15.74 -7.36
N ASP A 291 6.87 -15.58 -6.86
CA ASP A 291 6.62 -14.78 -5.68
C ASP A 291 7.02 -15.53 -4.41
N ARG A 292 7.69 -14.85 -3.49
CA ARG A 292 8.11 -15.40 -2.20
C ARG A 292 6.96 -15.49 -1.20
N ALA A 293 5.94 -14.65 -1.37
CA ALA A 293 4.77 -14.63 -0.51
C ALA A 293 3.94 -15.90 -0.66
N ARG A 294 3.25 -16.29 0.39
CA ARG A 294 2.21 -17.31 0.29
C ARG A 294 0.98 -16.71 -0.36
N ILE A 295 0.53 -17.30 -1.46
CA ILE A 295 -0.58 -16.82 -2.25
C ILE A 295 -1.65 -17.91 -2.36
N GLN A 296 -2.90 -17.50 -2.30
CA GLN A 296 -4.07 -18.32 -2.65
C GLN A 296 -4.81 -17.60 -3.77
N VAL A 297 -5.09 -18.30 -4.86
CA VAL A 297 -5.75 -17.73 -6.06
C VAL A 297 -7.05 -18.47 -6.29
N GLY A 298 -8.15 -17.74 -6.37
CA GLY A 298 -9.48 -18.22 -6.71
C GLY A 298 -9.63 -18.56 -8.19
N ARG A 299 -10.87 -18.57 -8.65
CA ARG A 299 -11.26 -18.64 -10.06
C ARG A 299 -11.95 -17.34 -10.46
N ILE A 300 -11.98 -17.03 -11.73
CA ILE A 300 -12.79 -15.93 -12.25
C ILE A 300 -14.27 -16.29 -12.05
N SER A 301 -15.00 -15.41 -11.39
CA SER A 301 -16.44 -15.55 -11.13
C SER A 301 -17.27 -15.26 -12.37
N HIS A 302 -18.59 -15.44 -12.29
CA HIS A 302 -19.52 -15.06 -13.36
C HIS A 302 -19.59 -13.55 -13.62
N PHE A 303 -19.03 -12.75 -12.72
CA PHE A 303 -18.98 -11.30 -12.81
C PHE A 303 -17.63 -10.79 -13.33
N GLY A 304 -16.78 -11.64 -13.91
CA GLY A 304 -15.45 -11.25 -14.35
C GLY A 304 -14.41 -11.10 -13.22
N LEU A 305 -14.84 -11.16 -11.95
CA LEU A 305 -13.99 -10.91 -10.80
C LEU A 305 -13.15 -12.12 -10.39
N MET A 306 -11.85 -11.91 -10.18
CA MET A 306 -10.97 -12.89 -9.54
C MET A 306 -10.54 -12.41 -8.18
N GLU A 307 -10.80 -13.22 -7.16
CA GLU A 307 -10.30 -13.00 -5.81
C GLU A 307 -9.03 -13.79 -5.53
N MET A 308 -8.10 -13.16 -4.83
CA MET A 308 -6.90 -13.82 -4.35
C MET A 308 -6.44 -13.23 -3.01
N SER A 309 -5.63 -13.98 -2.27
CA SER A 309 -4.97 -13.47 -1.08
C SER A 309 -3.46 -13.61 -1.19
N ARG A 310 -2.73 -12.59 -0.76
CA ARG A 310 -1.27 -12.58 -0.70
C ARG A 310 -0.81 -12.26 0.71
N GLN A 311 0.07 -13.11 1.24
CA GLN A 311 0.65 -12.89 2.56
C GLN A 311 1.47 -11.61 2.57
N ARG A 312 1.25 -10.75 3.57
CA ARG A 312 2.08 -9.57 3.80
C ARG A 312 3.46 -9.98 4.29
N ILE A 313 4.49 -9.52 3.59
CA ILE A 313 5.89 -9.70 3.98
C ILE A 313 6.39 -8.43 4.70
N ARG A 314 6.10 -7.26 4.13
CA ARG A 314 6.45 -5.93 4.67
C ARG A 314 5.33 -4.90 4.35
N ALA A 315 5.48 -3.67 4.79
CA ALA A 315 4.58 -2.58 4.42
C ALA A 315 4.60 -2.36 2.89
N SER A 316 3.47 -1.94 2.31
CA SER A 316 3.43 -1.62 0.89
C SER A 316 4.25 -0.36 0.59
N VAL A 317 4.67 -0.17 -0.66
CA VAL A 317 5.43 1.02 -1.08
C VAL A 317 4.62 2.28 -0.76
N LEU A 318 3.33 2.31 -1.06
CA LEU A 318 2.47 3.46 -0.74
C LEU A 318 2.40 3.74 0.76
N GLU A 319 2.19 2.71 1.60
CA GLU A 319 2.14 2.88 3.06
C GLU A 319 3.43 3.45 3.65
N SER A 320 4.58 3.13 3.05
CA SER A 320 5.91 3.54 3.57
C SER A 320 6.42 4.86 3.00
N THR A 321 5.89 5.33 1.86
CA THR A 321 6.42 6.50 1.13
C THR A 321 5.45 7.63 0.96
N THR A 322 4.16 7.45 1.32
CA THR A 322 3.13 8.48 1.19
C THR A 322 2.47 8.78 2.54
N GLN A 323 1.83 9.92 2.60
CA GLN A 323 0.99 10.33 3.73
C GLN A 323 -0.44 10.60 3.23
N VAL A 324 -1.40 10.54 4.13
CA VAL A 324 -2.80 10.86 3.79
C VAL A 324 -2.90 12.28 3.30
N CYS A 325 -3.61 12.51 2.19
CA CYS A 325 -3.82 13.84 1.63
C CYS A 325 -4.60 14.71 2.63
N PRO A 326 -4.08 15.87 3.07
CA PRO A 326 -4.77 16.73 4.04
C PRO A 326 -6.06 17.35 3.49
N THR A 327 -6.21 17.41 2.16
CA THR A 327 -7.38 18.01 1.53
C THR A 327 -8.58 17.08 1.45
N CYS A 328 -8.36 15.81 1.07
CA CYS A 328 -9.45 14.84 0.89
C CYS A 328 -9.43 13.70 1.92
N GLU A 329 -8.44 13.67 2.82
CA GLU A 329 -8.28 12.63 3.87
C GLU A 329 -8.37 11.18 3.34
N GLY A 330 -7.96 10.98 2.09
CA GLY A 330 -7.98 9.68 1.42
C GLY A 330 -9.25 9.39 0.62
N LEU A 331 -10.21 10.32 0.57
CA LEU A 331 -11.47 10.13 -0.19
C LEU A 331 -11.28 10.20 -1.72
N GLY A 332 -10.17 10.78 -2.21
CA GLY A 332 -9.90 10.95 -3.63
C GLY A 332 -10.65 12.09 -4.32
N HIS A 333 -11.64 12.69 -3.66
CA HIS A 333 -12.41 13.82 -4.15
C HIS A 333 -12.81 14.75 -3.00
N VAL A 334 -13.05 15.99 -3.32
CA VAL A 334 -13.52 17.03 -2.39
C VAL A 334 -14.89 17.53 -2.82
N ARG A 335 -15.67 18.04 -1.87
CA ARG A 335 -16.96 18.66 -2.19
C ARG A 335 -16.78 19.89 -3.07
N ALA A 336 -17.64 20.03 -4.08
CA ALA A 336 -17.64 21.23 -4.93
C ALA A 336 -17.91 22.48 -4.09
N ALA A 337 -17.27 23.61 -4.43
CA ALA A 337 -17.40 24.86 -3.72
C ALA A 337 -18.87 25.31 -3.56
N SER A 338 -19.71 25.11 -4.58
CA SER A 338 -21.15 25.37 -4.52
C SER A 338 -21.88 24.60 -3.41
N SER A 339 -21.51 23.34 -3.19
CA SER A 339 -22.09 22.51 -2.12
C SER A 339 -21.57 22.91 -0.74
N VAL A 340 -20.29 23.27 -0.64
CA VAL A 340 -19.66 23.71 0.62
C VAL A 340 -20.29 25.03 1.06
N VAL A 341 -20.47 26.01 0.16
CA VAL A 341 -21.05 27.31 0.44
C VAL A 341 -22.45 27.22 1.05
N LEU A 342 -23.30 26.32 0.56
CA LEU A 342 -24.62 26.10 1.15
C LEU A 342 -24.54 25.59 2.60
N SER A 343 -23.56 24.77 2.89
CA SER A 343 -23.30 24.29 4.27
C SER A 343 -22.78 25.43 5.15
N VAL A 344 -21.87 26.24 4.64
CA VAL A 344 -21.31 27.40 5.36
C VAL A 344 -22.40 28.42 5.68
N LEU A 345 -23.28 28.77 4.73
CA LEU A 345 -24.39 29.70 4.94
C LEU A 345 -25.33 29.21 6.07
N ARG A 346 -25.63 27.91 6.09
CA ARG A 346 -26.44 27.33 7.20
C ARG A 346 -25.71 27.42 8.53
N THR A 347 -24.42 27.13 8.56
CA THR A 347 -23.62 27.24 9.79
C THR A 347 -23.56 28.68 10.28
N ILE A 348 -23.45 29.66 9.38
CA ILE A 348 -23.53 31.09 9.72
C ILE A 348 -24.91 31.41 10.31
N GLU A 349 -25.98 31.02 9.66
CA GLU A 349 -27.35 31.25 10.13
C GLU A 349 -27.59 30.61 11.51
N GLU A 350 -27.18 29.36 11.72
CA GLU A 350 -27.26 28.70 13.03
C GLU A 350 -26.45 29.43 14.10
N HIS A 351 -25.25 29.91 13.76
CA HIS A 351 -24.41 30.67 14.68
C HIS A 351 -25.08 31.99 15.10
N LEU A 352 -25.63 32.71 14.14
CA LEU A 352 -26.30 34.00 14.35
C LEU A 352 -27.62 33.83 15.09
N ASN A 353 -28.39 32.78 14.87
CA ASN A 353 -29.57 32.44 15.64
C ASN A 353 -29.27 32.22 17.12
N ARG A 354 -28.10 31.67 17.45
CA ARG A 354 -27.67 31.48 18.85
C ARG A 354 -27.10 32.75 19.46
N ASN A 355 -26.42 33.57 18.69
CA ASN A 355 -25.77 34.79 19.16
C ASN A 355 -25.50 35.80 18.01
N SER A 356 -26.35 36.79 17.93
CA SER A 356 -26.28 37.89 16.92
C SER A 356 -25.77 39.24 17.49
N ARG A 357 -25.09 39.24 18.64
CA ARG A 357 -24.61 40.47 19.28
C ARG A 357 -23.34 41.06 18.67
N ASN A 358 -22.55 40.24 18.01
CA ASN A 358 -21.24 40.60 17.48
C ASN A 358 -21.20 40.37 15.96
N ASN A 359 -20.42 41.20 15.31
CA ASN A 359 -19.98 40.91 13.94
C ASN A 359 -19.19 39.60 13.93
N ILE A 360 -19.15 38.93 12.80
CA ILE A 360 -18.45 37.67 12.67
C ILE A 360 -17.46 37.67 11.52
N THR A 361 -16.36 36.96 11.69
CA THR A 361 -15.41 36.65 10.62
C THR A 361 -15.50 35.16 10.33
N VAL A 362 -15.73 34.81 9.09
CA VAL A 362 -15.87 33.45 8.61
C VAL A 362 -14.67 33.10 7.74
N ASN A 363 -13.81 32.22 8.25
CA ASN A 363 -12.65 31.71 7.51
C ASN A 363 -13.10 30.51 6.70
N VAL A 364 -12.84 30.51 5.41
CA VAL A 364 -13.18 29.46 4.43
C VAL A 364 -12.08 29.31 3.41
N SER A 365 -12.00 28.16 2.73
CA SER A 365 -11.03 27.96 1.66
C SER A 365 -11.20 28.99 0.52
N THR A 366 -10.10 29.36 -0.14
CA THR A 366 -10.10 30.36 -1.22
C THR A 366 -11.16 30.09 -2.30
N PRO A 367 -11.36 28.88 -2.84
CA PRO A 367 -12.41 28.61 -3.81
C PRO A 367 -13.83 28.86 -3.26
N THR A 368 -14.05 28.53 -1.96
CA THR A 368 -15.32 28.74 -1.27
C THR A 368 -15.60 30.21 -1.07
N ALA A 369 -14.60 31.01 -0.63
CA ALA A 369 -14.71 32.45 -0.46
C ALA A 369 -15.10 33.14 -1.78
N LEU A 370 -14.38 32.84 -2.86
CA LEU A 370 -14.64 33.42 -4.19
C LEU A 370 -16.04 33.03 -4.69
N TYR A 371 -16.45 31.78 -4.52
CA TYR A 371 -17.78 31.37 -4.95
C TYR A 371 -18.88 32.04 -4.11
N MET A 372 -18.69 32.19 -2.81
CA MET A 372 -19.65 32.82 -1.89
C MET A 372 -19.83 34.31 -2.25
N LEU A 373 -18.74 35.04 -2.40
CA LEU A 373 -18.77 36.45 -2.68
C LEU A 373 -19.30 36.81 -4.10
N ASN A 374 -19.08 35.95 -5.09
CA ASN A 374 -19.52 36.17 -6.45
C ASN A 374 -20.94 35.65 -6.74
N ASN A 375 -21.36 34.55 -6.13
CA ASN A 375 -22.59 33.85 -6.49
C ASN A 375 -23.65 33.82 -5.35
N LYS A 376 -23.27 34.19 -4.12
CA LYS A 376 -24.14 34.15 -2.93
C LYS A 376 -24.07 35.42 -2.10
N ARG A 377 -23.70 36.53 -2.75
CA ARG A 377 -23.59 37.82 -2.09
C ARG A 377 -24.90 38.29 -1.51
N ASP A 378 -26.00 38.13 -2.26
CA ASP A 378 -27.33 38.51 -1.82
C ASP A 378 -27.75 37.74 -0.54
N ASN A 379 -27.49 36.43 -0.49
CA ASN A 379 -27.76 35.66 0.69
C ASN A 379 -26.96 36.11 1.93
N LEU A 380 -25.71 36.57 1.74
CA LEU A 380 -24.92 37.15 2.84
C LEU A 380 -25.52 38.48 3.29
N GLY A 381 -25.91 39.36 2.34
CA GLY A 381 -26.57 40.65 2.62
C GLY A 381 -27.90 40.49 3.35
N ASP A 382 -28.68 39.46 3.00
CA ASP A 382 -29.93 39.13 3.67
C ASP A 382 -29.68 38.73 5.14
N LEU A 383 -28.65 37.87 5.38
CA LEU A 383 -28.24 37.47 6.75
C LEU A 383 -27.73 38.70 7.53
N GLU A 384 -26.91 39.56 6.95
CA GLU A 384 -26.41 40.77 7.60
C GLU A 384 -27.57 41.68 8.00
N THR A 385 -28.54 41.84 7.11
CA THR A 385 -29.71 42.69 7.34
C THR A 385 -30.63 42.11 8.40
N ARG A 386 -30.94 40.82 8.29
CA ARG A 386 -31.82 40.12 9.22
C ARG A 386 -31.33 40.11 10.66
N PHE A 387 -30.02 39.86 10.85
CA PHE A 387 -29.42 39.80 12.17
C PHE A 387 -28.74 41.06 12.66
N GLY A 388 -28.67 42.11 11.82
CA GLY A 388 -28.06 43.40 12.14
C GLY A 388 -26.55 43.33 12.43
N VAL A 389 -25.83 42.41 11.81
CA VAL A 389 -24.39 42.16 11.99
C VAL A 389 -23.64 42.33 10.67
N ALA A 390 -22.34 42.53 10.74
CA ALA A 390 -21.46 42.45 9.56
C ALA A 390 -20.79 41.06 9.52
N ILE A 391 -20.75 40.46 8.31
CA ILE A 391 -20.16 39.16 8.04
C ILE A 391 -18.93 39.37 7.15
N SER A 392 -17.76 39.19 7.71
CA SER A 392 -16.49 39.26 6.96
C SER A 392 -16.08 37.85 6.50
N ILE A 393 -15.82 37.68 5.21
CA ILE A 393 -15.32 36.42 4.65
C ILE A 393 -13.81 36.54 4.46
N VAL A 394 -13.05 35.62 5.04
CA VAL A 394 -11.59 35.56 4.93
C VAL A 394 -11.20 34.22 4.29
N ALA A 395 -10.30 34.31 3.30
CA ALA A 395 -9.74 33.13 2.68
C ALA A 395 -8.64 32.52 3.55
N ASP A 396 -8.78 31.25 3.93
CA ASP A 396 -7.79 30.49 4.70
C ASP A 396 -7.72 29.06 4.14
N ASP A 397 -6.63 28.76 3.47
CA ASP A 397 -6.38 27.42 2.90
C ASP A 397 -5.77 26.46 3.92
N GLY A 398 -5.51 26.88 5.17
CA GLY A 398 -5.03 26.05 6.27
C GLY A 398 -6.13 25.22 6.97
N LEU A 399 -7.41 25.38 6.60
CA LEU A 399 -8.55 24.71 7.25
C LEU A 399 -8.64 23.20 7.01
N GLY A 400 -7.90 22.64 6.04
CA GLY A 400 -7.95 21.21 5.70
C GLY A 400 -9.35 20.77 5.25
N SER A 401 -9.92 19.79 5.94
CA SER A 401 -11.28 19.25 5.66
C SER A 401 -12.41 20.07 6.28
N VAL A 402 -12.11 21.03 7.16
CA VAL A 402 -13.10 21.87 7.84
C VAL A 402 -13.72 22.87 6.87
N ALA A 403 -15.05 22.86 6.75
CA ALA A 403 -15.74 23.73 5.79
C ALA A 403 -15.59 25.21 6.09
N CYS A 404 -15.64 25.62 7.36
CA CYS A 404 -15.43 26.98 7.84
C CYS A 404 -15.12 27.03 9.33
N THR A 405 -14.47 28.11 9.77
CA THR A 405 -14.41 28.50 11.18
C THR A 405 -15.02 29.90 11.33
N ILE A 406 -15.74 30.12 12.44
CA ILE A 406 -16.40 31.40 12.73
C ILE A 406 -15.75 32.01 13.96
N GLU A 407 -15.22 33.21 13.79
CA GLU A 407 -14.60 34.02 14.85
C GLU A 407 -15.51 35.20 15.20
N ARG A 408 -15.54 35.54 16.48
CA ARG A 408 -16.28 36.73 16.97
C ARG A 408 -15.50 37.99 16.70
N GLY A 409 -16.13 38.94 16.04
CA GLY A 409 -15.63 40.28 15.88
C GLY A 409 -16.14 41.27 16.95
N GLU A 410 -16.05 42.54 16.67
CA GLU A 410 -16.52 43.61 17.55
C GLU A 410 -18.06 43.59 17.73
N ALA A 411 -18.55 44.18 18.82
CA ALA A 411 -19.98 44.31 19.05
C ALA A 411 -20.67 45.04 17.89
N SER A 412 -21.79 44.48 17.38
CA SER A 412 -22.53 45.10 16.30
C SER A 412 -23.15 46.43 16.77
N ARG A 413 -22.97 47.48 15.95
CA ARG A 413 -23.62 48.77 16.12
C ARG A 413 -24.91 48.91 15.30
N ARG A 414 -25.21 47.91 14.44
CA ARG A 414 -26.42 47.87 13.61
C ARG A 414 -27.58 47.28 14.43
N GLN A 415 -28.76 47.92 14.36
CA GLN A 415 -29.98 47.32 14.90
C GLN A 415 -30.54 46.34 13.87
N PRO A 416 -30.99 45.17 14.27
CA PRO A 416 -31.66 44.27 13.36
C PRO A 416 -32.94 44.92 12.86
N VAL A 417 -33.20 44.81 11.56
CA VAL A 417 -34.47 45.26 10.97
C VAL A 417 -35.52 44.29 11.47
N ALA A 418 -36.44 44.79 12.29
CA ALA A 418 -37.59 44.00 12.72
C ALA A 418 -38.43 43.64 11.50
N GLU A 419 -38.62 42.36 11.23
CA GLU A 419 -39.62 41.94 10.26
C GLU A 419 -40.97 42.55 10.68
N SER A 420 -41.50 43.43 9.83
CA SER A 420 -42.86 43.96 10.02
C SER A 420 -43.80 42.77 9.92
N ALA A 421 -44.25 42.26 11.04
CA ALA A 421 -45.31 41.25 11.05
C ALA A 421 -46.50 41.85 10.30
N VAL A 422 -46.91 41.22 9.21
CA VAL A 422 -48.15 41.61 8.50
C VAL A 422 -49.29 41.35 9.49
N GLN A 423 -49.85 42.44 9.99
CA GLN A 423 -51.04 42.32 10.86
C GLN A 423 -52.23 41.99 9.96
N PRO A 424 -53.15 41.08 10.39
CA PRO A 424 -54.36 40.75 9.61
C PRO A 424 -55.22 41.94 9.24
N ASP A 425 -55.16 43.00 10.04
CA ASP A 425 -55.92 44.24 9.82
C ASP A 425 -55.32 45.19 8.75
N SER A 426 -54.18 44.89 8.15
CA SER A 426 -53.54 45.65 7.09
C SER A 426 -53.88 45.17 5.67
N ILE A 427 -54.72 44.16 5.54
CA ILE A 427 -55.19 43.65 4.26
C ILE A 427 -56.41 44.46 3.85
N ASP A 428 -56.22 45.37 2.91
CA ASP A 428 -57.32 46.15 2.29
C ASP A 428 -58.11 45.20 1.38
N LEU A 429 -59.28 44.75 1.83
CA LEU A 429 -60.13 43.78 1.10
C LEU A 429 -60.89 44.42 -0.07
N ASP A 430 -60.80 45.74 -0.23
CA ASP A 430 -61.48 46.48 -1.28
C ASP A 430 -60.56 46.94 -2.43
N ALA A 431 -59.34 46.44 -2.52
CA ALA A 431 -58.50 46.69 -3.67
C ALA A 431 -59.00 45.90 -4.89
N ASP A 432 -59.61 46.59 -5.84
CA ASP A 432 -60.07 46.09 -7.12
C ASP A 432 -58.97 45.26 -7.83
N VAL A 433 -59.20 43.99 -7.93
CA VAL A 433 -58.35 43.08 -8.73
C VAL A 433 -58.76 43.30 -10.21
N PRO A 434 -57.90 43.84 -11.07
CA PRO A 434 -58.23 43.93 -12.49
C PRO A 434 -58.31 42.53 -13.09
N ALA A 435 -59.41 42.28 -13.81
CA ALA A 435 -59.67 41.04 -14.51
C ALA A 435 -58.60 40.77 -15.55
N PRO A 436 -58.14 39.54 -15.71
CA PRO A 436 -57.13 39.19 -16.71
C PRO A 436 -57.71 39.37 -18.11
N GLU A 437 -57.09 40.25 -18.92
CA GLU A 437 -57.33 40.35 -20.37
C GLU A 437 -56.97 39.05 -21.07
N ALA A 438 -57.92 38.49 -21.78
CA ALA A 438 -57.74 37.28 -22.63
C ALA A 438 -57.05 37.71 -23.93
N GLU A 439 -55.77 37.48 -24.05
CA GLU A 439 -55.05 37.52 -25.33
C GLU A 439 -55.30 36.25 -26.13
N SER A 440 -56.12 36.37 -27.15
CA SER A 440 -56.27 35.39 -28.24
C SER A 440 -55.10 35.60 -29.23
N GLN A 441 -54.09 34.78 -29.23
CA GLN A 441 -53.15 34.68 -30.36
C GLN A 441 -53.35 33.36 -31.14
N LEU A 442 -53.87 33.55 -32.34
CA LEU A 442 -53.97 32.63 -33.42
C LEU A 442 -52.59 32.08 -33.86
N PHE A 443 -52.40 30.80 -33.77
CA PHE A 443 -51.36 30.09 -34.51
C PHE A 443 -51.79 29.91 -35.96
N SER A 444 -51.14 30.58 -36.90
CA SER A 444 -51.20 30.26 -38.34
C SER A 444 -50.02 29.34 -38.66
N LEU A 445 -50.33 28.09 -38.97
CA LEU A 445 -49.49 27.16 -39.71
C LEU A 445 -49.61 27.49 -41.23
N SER A 446 -48.49 27.58 -41.91
CA SER A 446 -48.40 27.44 -43.39
C SER A 446 -46.94 27.20 -43.81
N PRO A 447 -46.72 26.59 -44.98
CA PRO A 447 -46.60 25.17 -45.27
C PRO A 447 -45.14 24.69 -45.38
#